data_c288e249b310bc4e8f55412e9d98bebb
#
_entry.id   c288e249b310bc4e8f55412e9d98bebb
#
_cell.length_a   1.000
_cell.length_b   1.000
_cell.length_c   1.000
_cell.angle_alpha   90.00
_cell.angle_beta   90.00
_cell.angle_gamma   90.00
#
_symmetry.space_group_name_H-M   'P 1'
#
loop_
_entity.id
_entity.type
_entity.pdbx_description
1 polymer ?
#
loop_
_entity_poly.entity_id
_entity_poly.type
_entity_poly.pdbx_seq_one_letter_code
_entity_poly.pdbx_strand_id
1 'polypeptide(L)'
;MFSFSEIVGHEQIKEHMQAAIRDKKPFHAYLFQGEEGVGKEALARTFAAGLQCQSESTDKPCKECVSCRQMESGNQPDVIWVTREKASLGVDEIREQLCNTMDIKPFSSPYKIYLVPEAEKMTEAAQNALLKTIEEPPEYGIVILMTSNISALLPTIQSRCLTVEFRPLSTAVVESFVKEHCQVPDYQARASAAFAQGNLGKAMRYAKSEDFIERKDHICLLYTSPSPRDRQKSRMPSSA
;
A
#
# COMPACT_ATOMS: atom_id res chain seq x y z
N MET A 1 -12.76 1.60 7.74
CA MET A 1 -12.20 1.42 9.12
C MET A 1 -10.81 0.81 9.00
N PHE A 2 -9.84 1.24 9.81
CA PHE A 2 -8.47 0.73 9.70
C PHE A 2 -8.23 -0.31 10.79
N SER A 3 -7.83 -1.53 10.41
CA SER A 3 -7.47 -2.60 11.35
C SER A 3 -6.38 -3.47 10.74
N PHE A 4 -5.46 -3.96 11.56
CA PHE A 4 -4.45 -4.92 11.11
C PHE A 4 -5.07 -6.26 10.68
N SER A 5 -6.22 -6.63 11.21
CA SER A 5 -6.96 -7.83 10.80
C SER A 5 -7.58 -7.73 9.39
N GLU A 6 -7.87 -6.51 8.94
CA GLU A 6 -8.41 -6.26 7.59
C GLU A 6 -7.31 -6.23 6.50
N ILE A 7 -6.03 -6.13 6.92
CA ILE A 7 -4.91 -6.17 6.00
C ILE A 7 -4.55 -7.62 5.72
N VAL A 8 -4.70 -8.02 4.48
CA VAL A 8 -4.44 -9.39 4.04
C VAL A 8 -2.95 -9.60 3.78
N GLY A 9 -2.41 -10.67 4.36
CA GLY A 9 -0.99 -11.00 4.24
C GLY A 9 -0.06 -10.10 5.04
N HIS A 10 1.22 -10.14 4.71
CA HIS A 10 2.28 -9.33 5.34
C HIS A 10 2.38 -9.50 6.87
N GLU A 11 2.18 -10.73 7.37
CA GLU A 11 2.07 -11.01 8.82
C GLU A 11 3.30 -10.49 9.60
N GLN A 12 4.51 -10.73 9.11
CA GLN A 12 5.74 -10.26 9.76
C GLN A 12 5.80 -8.73 9.86
N ILE A 13 5.32 -8.04 8.83
CA ILE A 13 5.27 -6.56 8.83
C ILE A 13 4.24 -6.09 9.85
N LYS A 14 3.06 -6.70 9.88
CA LYS A 14 1.99 -6.39 10.86
C LYS A 14 2.47 -6.60 12.29
N GLU A 15 3.10 -7.72 12.58
CA GLU A 15 3.67 -8.03 13.89
C GLU A 15 4.70 -6.98 14.32
N HIS A 16 5.60 -6.60 13.42
CA HIS A 16 6.59 -5.54 13.68
C HIS A 16 5.93 -4.19 14.00
N MET A 17 4.92 -3.78 13.20
CA MET A 17 4.20 -2.52 13.44
C MET A 17 3.40 -2.55 14.74
N GLN A 18 2.74 -3.69 15.05
CA GLN A 18 2.01 -3.86 16.32
C GLN A 18 2.96 -3.86 17.53
N ALA A 19 4.14 -4.46 17.41
CA ALA A 19 5.16 -4.40 18.45
C ALA A 19 5.61 -2.95 18.71
N ALA A 20 5.89 -2.17 17.65
CA ALA A 20 6.28 -0.77 17.77
C ALA A 20 5.19 0.09 18.47
N ILE A 21 3.89 -0.21 18.19
CA ILE A 21 2.76 0.45 18.86
C ILE A 21 2.68 0.06 20.32
N ARG A 22 2.77 -1.24 20.64
CA ARG A 22 2.68 -1.78 22.00
C ARG A 22 3.80 -1.27 22.90
N ASP A 23 5.01 -1.30 22.38
CA ASP A 23 6.21 -0.92 23.10
C ASP A 23 6.41 0.61 23.15
N LYS A 24 5.56 1.37 22.43
CA LYS A 24 5.64 2.84 22.29
C LYS A 24 7.02 3.31 21.81
N LYS A 25 7.63 2.55 20.93
CA LYS A 25 8.97 2.82 20.35
C LYS A 25 8.95 2.68 18.82
N PRO A 26 8.17 3.52 18.13
CA PRO A 26 8.25 3.57 16.67
C PRO A 26 9.60 4.13 16.23
N PHE A 27 10.05 3.69 15.05
CA PHE A 27 11.20 4.32 14.42
C PHE A 27 10.79 5.68 13.84
N HIS A 28 11.72 6.61 13.72
CA HIS A 28 11.42 7.97 13.26
C HIS A 28 11.15 8.06 11.75
N ALA A 29 11.71 7.16 10.94
CA ALA A 29 11.52 7.17 9.49
C ALA A 29 11.37 5.76 8.94
N TYR A 30 10.25 5.50 8.26
CA TYR A 30 9.96 4.25 7.57
C TYR A 30 9.97 4.45 6.07
N LEU A 31 10.45 3.44 5.33
CA LEU A 31 10.40 3.39 3.87
C LEU A 31 9.63 2.13 3.44
N PHE A 32 8.36 2.30 3.06
CA PHE A 32 7.49 1.24 2.57
C PHE A 32 7.71 1.05 1.07
N GLN A 33 8.38 -0.04 0.71
CA GLN A 33 8.71 -0.39 -0.66
C GLN A 33 7.80 -1.50 -1.19
N GLY A 34 7.30 -1.34 -2.42
CA GLY A 34 6.53 -2.37 -3.13
C GLY A 34 5.70 -1.77 -4.25
N GLU A 35 5.15 -2.59 -5.11
CA GLU A 35 4.30 -2.12 -6.21
C GLU A 35 3.07 -1.32 -5.73
N GLU A 36 2.51 -0.50 -6.61
CA GLU A 36 1.22 0.16 -6.35
C GLU A 36 0.12 -0.89 -6.16
N GLY A 37 -0.71 -0.74 -5.13
CA GLY A 37 -1.82 -1.66 -4.85
C GLY A 37 -1.47 -2.88 -3.99
N VAL A 38 -0.23 -3.03 -3.50
CA VAL A 38 0.14 -4.15 -2.59
C VAL A 38 -0.27 -3.93 -1.12
N GLY A 39 -0.88 -2.78 -0.78
CA GLY A 39 -1.36 -2.50 0.57
C GLY A 39 -0.50 -1.57 1.42
N LYS A 40 0.54 -0.93 0.86
CA LYS A 40 1.40 0.02 1.58
C LYS A 40 0.62 1.13 2.28
N GLU A 41 -0.30 1.77 1.55
CA GLU A 41 -1.10 2.87 2.06
C GLU A 41 -2.06 2.43 3.17
N ALA A 42 -2.71 1.27 2.99
CA ALA A 42 -3.61 0.72 3.99
C ALA A 42 -2.86 0.42 5.31
N LEU A 43 -1.65 -0.17 5.21
CA LEU A 43 -0.82 -0.43 6.38
C LEU A 43 -0.31 0.87 7.02
N ALA A 44 0.14 1.85 6.22
CA ALA A 44 0.60 3.14 6.74
C ALA A 44 -0.51 3.87 7.52
N ARG A 45 -1.73 3.89 6.99
CA ARG A 45 -2.91 4.45 7.67
C ARG A 45 -3.23 3.70 8.96
N THR A 46 -3.23 2.37 8.92
CA THR A 46 -3.53 1.54 10.09
C THR A 46 -2.47 1.70 11.17
N PHE A 47 -1.20 1.77 10.78
CA PHE A 47 -0.09 1.99 11.69
C PHE A 47 -0.17 3.39 12.34
N ALA A 48 -0.41 4.42 11.54
CA ALA A 48 -0.63 5.78 12.05
C ALA A 48 -1.82 5.84 13.03
N ALA A 49 -2.95 5.21 12.68
CA ALA A 49 -4.11 5.13 13.56
C ALA A 49 -3.80 4.39 14.88
N GLY A 50 -3.01 3.32 14.82
CA GLY A 50 -2.58 2.57 16.01
C GLY A 50 -1.68 3.38 16.93
N LEU A 51 -0.72 4.14 16.36
CA LEU A 51 0.19 5.02 17.11
C LEU A 51 -0.57 6.18 17.79
N GLN A 52 -1.59 6.72 17.13
CA GLN A 52 -2.41 7.82 17.66
C GLN A 52 -3.55 7.34 18.57
N CYS A 53 -3.76 6.03 18.70
CA CYS A 53 -4.86 5.47 19.46
C CYS A 53 -4.70 5.72 20.97
N GLN A 54 -5.68 6.38 21.57
CA GLN A 54 -5.70 6.75 22.98
C GLN A 54 -6.22 5.63 23.90
N SER A 55 -6.69 4.51 23.36
CA SER A 55 -7.16 3.37 24.14
C SER A 55 -6.00 2.66 24.85
N GLU A 56 -6.26 2.15 26.05
CA GLU A 56 -5.34 1.27 26.78
C GLU A 56 -5.39 -0.19 26.29
N SER A 57 -6.32 -0.52 25.37
CA SER A 57 -6.43 -1.84 24.77
C SER A 57 -5.13 -2.26 24.09
N THR A 58 -4.83 -3.56 24.17
CA THR A 58 -3.73 -4.18 23.45
C THR A 58 -3.97 -4.25 21.93
N ASP A 59 -5.26 -4.27 21.54
CA ASP A 59 -5.66 -4.29 20.12
C ASP A 59 -5.88 -2.87 19.61
N LYS A 60 -4.86 -2.31 18.98
CA LYS A 60 -4.88 -0.96 18.40
C LYS A 60 -4.77 -1.05 16.88
N PRO A 61 -5.48 -0.16 16.18
CA PRO A 61 -6.39 0.91 16.61
C PRO A 61 -7.74 0.40 17.13
N CYS A 62 -8.27 1.00 18.22
CA CYS A 62 -9.51 0.56 18.87
C CYS A 62 -10.79 0.92 18.10
N LYS A 63 -10.73 1.76 17.08
CA LYS A 63 -11.83 2.24 16.23
C LYS A 63 -12.89 3.12 16.93
N GLU A 64 -12.84 3.29 18.24
CA GLU A 64 -13.87 3.97 19.05
C GLU A 64 -13.42 5.30 19.63
N CYS A 65 -12.14 5.46 19.98
CA CYS A 65 -11.65 6.69 20.58
C CYS A 65 -11.69 7.88 19.61
N VAL A 66 -11.60 9.08 20.16
CA VAL A 66 -11.68 10.33 19.36
C VAL A 66 -10.64 10.35 18.25
N SER A 67 -9.40 9.96 18.55
CA SER A 67 -8.32 9.93 17.56
C SER A 67 -8.61 8.93 16.41
N CYS A 68 -9.13 7.72 16.71
CA CYS A 68 -9.49 6.74 15.69
C CYS A 68 -10.63 7.24 14.78
N ARG A 69 -11.64 7.91 15.35
CA ARG A 69 -12.73 8.52 14.57
C ARG A 69 -12.23 9.67 13.68
N GLN A 70 -11.31 10.50 14.19
CA GLN A 70 -10.68 11.55 13.41
C GLN A 70 -9.84 10.99 12.25
N MET A 71 -9.11 9.87 12.49
CA MET A 71 -8.39 9.17 11.42
C MET A 71 -9.34 8.63 10.34
N GLU A 72 -10.49 8.11 10.72
CA GLU A 72 -11.49 7.60 9.78
C GLU A 72 -12.10 8.72 8.92
N SER A 73 -12.41 9.85 9.54
CA SER A 73 -12.93 11.04 8.84
C SER A 73 -11.87 11.83 8.07
N GLY A 74 -10.58 11.47 8.18
CA GLY A 74 -9.47 12.19 7.56
C GLY A 74 -9.14 13.54 8.22
N ASN A 75 -9.67 13.81 9.43
CA ASN A 75 -9.53 15.07 10.15
C ASN A 75 -8.57 14.99 11.36
N GLN A 76 -7.66 14.00 11.38
CA GLN A 76 -6.67 13.90 12.44
C GLN A 76 -5.54 14.93 12.22
N PRO A 77 -5.43 15.97 13.08
CA PRO A 77 -4.51 17.09 12.83
C PRO A 77 -3.03 16.69 12.93
N ASP A 78 -2.71 15.63 13.67
CA ASP A 78 -1.36 15.15 13.90
C ASP A 78 -0.91 14.07 12.89
N VAL A 79 -1.76 13.75 11.89
CA VAL A 79 -1.42 12.86 10.78
C VAL A 79 -1.57 13.61 9.46
N ILE A 80 -0.46 13.93 8.84
CA ILE A 80 -0.38 14.81 7.67
C ILE A 80 -0.08 13.97 6.44
N TRP A 81 -0.98 14.03 5.46
CA TRP A 81 -0.76 13.50 4.12
C TRP A 81 -0.05 14.55 3.30
N VAL A 82 1.19 14.24 2.91
CA VAL A 82 1.92 15.11 1.99
C VAL A 82 1.34 14.91 0.60
N THR A 83 0.76 15.96 0.07
CA THR A 83 0.13 15.97 -1.25
C THR A 83 0.97 16.75 -2.24
N ARG A 84 0.88 16.39 -3.50
CA ARG A 84 1.51 17.11 -4.61
C ARG A 84 0.45 17.78 -5.48
N GLU A 85 0.75 18.97 -5.95
CA GLU A 85 -0.10 19.69 -6.90
C GLU A 85 0.28 19.37 -8.36
N LYS A 86 1.54 19.00 -8.59
CA LYS A 86 2.12 18.75 -9.91
C LYS A 86 2.48 17.28 -10.10
N ALA A 87 3.00 16.94 -11.26
CA ALA A 87 3.45 15.57 -11.56
C ALA A 87 4.61 15.10 -10.67
N SER A 88 5.43 16.02 -10.15
CA SER A 88 6.51 15.78 -9.19
C SER A 88 6.25 16.50 -7.88
N LEU A 89 6.77 15.97 -6.79
CA LEU A 89 6.74 16.59 -5.47
C LEU A 89 8.00 17.46 -5.31
N GLY A 90 7.81 18.76 -5.31
CA GLY A 90 8.89 19.74 -5.30
C GLY A 90 9.43 20.03 -3.90
N VAL A 91 10.48 20.85 -3.84
CA VAL A 91 11.13 21.22 -2.58
C VAL A 91 10.24 22.10 -1.71
N ASP A 92 9.42 22.95 -2.32
CA ASP A 92 8.56 23.88 -1.59
C ASP A 92 7.43 23.13 -0.89
N GLU A 93 6.78 22.18 -1.59
CA GLU A 93 5.74 21.33 -0.99
C GLU A 93 6.29 20.51 0.20
N ILE A 94 7.51 19.96 0.09
CA ILE A 94 8.14 19.22 1.19
C ILE A 94 8.48 20.16 2.35
N ARG A 95 9.01 21.35 2.08
CA ARG A 95 9.31 22.32 3.14
C ARG A 95 8.06 22.79 3.86
N GLU A 96 7.04 23.18 3.13
CA GLU A 96 5.81 23.72 3.70
C GLU A 96 5.00 22.68 4.46
N GLN A 97 4.79 21.50 3.87
CA GLN A 97 3.92 20.49 4.44
C GLN A 97 4.62 19.62 5.51
N LEU A 98 5.95 19.45 5.43
CA LEU A 98 6.67 18.54 6.31
C LEU A 98 7.75 19.25 7.12
N CYS A 99 8.79 19.83 6.51
CA CYS A 99 9.96 20.30 7.23
C CYS A 99 9.62 21.44 8.21
N ASN A 100 8.91 22.48 7.75
CA ASN A 100 8.57 23.65 8.58
C ASN A 100 7.54 23.32 9.68
N THR A 101 6.78 22.26 9.51
CA THR A 101 5.74 21.88 10.48
C THR A 101 6.23 20.80 11.45
N MET A 102 7.35 20.14 11.19
CA MET A 102 7.89 19.07 12.03
C MET A 102 8.24 19.55 13.45
N ASP A 103 8.79 20.77 13.59
CA ASP A 103 9.18 21.33 14.89
C ASP A 103 7.99 21.76 15.77
N ILE A 104 6.78 21.80 15.17
CA ILE A 104 5.56 22.11 15.91
C ILE A 104 5.07 20.84 16.61
N LYS A 105 4.96 20.88 17.94
CA LYS A 105 4.47 19.73 18.73
C LYS A 105 3.09 19.24 18.28
N PRO A 106 2.80 17.94 18.44
CA PRO A 106 1.47 17.39 18.18
C PRO A 106 0.38 18.11 18.98
N PHE A 107 -0.79 18.24 18.41
CA PHE A 107 -1.92 18.95 19.02
C PHE A 107 -2.65 18.10 20.07
N SER A 108 -2.97 16.85 19.73
CA SER A 108 -3.82 16.00 20.57
C SER A 108 -3.29 14.59 20.79
N SER A 109 -2.22 14.23 20.13
CA SER A 109 -1.71 12.85 20.06
C SER A 109 -0.23 12.78 20.46
N PRO A 110 0.30 11.58 20.79
CA PRO A 110 1.71 11.46 21.21
C PRO A 110 2.71 11.70 20.08
N TYR A 111 2.32 11.46 18.84
CA TYR A 111 3.20 11.54 17.67
C TYR A 111 2.63 12.48 16.62
N LYS A 112 3.52 13.06 15.82
CA LYS A 112 3.21 13.79 14.59
C LYS A 112 3.71 12.98 13.42
N ILE A 113 2.78 12.51 12.58
CA ILE A 113 3.05 11.50 11.55
C ILE A 113 2.85 12.10 10.17
N TYR A 114 3.87 11.95 9.33
CA TYR A 114 3.83 12.38 7.93
C TYR A 114 3.80 11.17 7.02
N LEU A 115 2.76 11.09 6.22
CA LEU A 115 2.57 10.06 5.21
C LEU A 115 2.89 10.65 3.84
N VAL A 116 3.95 10.15 3.21
CA VAL A 116 4.42 10.63 1.89
C VAL A 116 4.18 9.53 0.87
N PRO A 117 3.03 9.56 0.17
CA PRO A 117 2.76 8.63 -0.92
C PRO A 117 3.63 8.96 -2.13
N GLU A 118 3.88 7.95 -2.98
CA GLU A 118 4.66 8.08 -4.21
C GLU A 118 5.98 8.85 -4.02
N ALA A 119 6.74 8.50 -2.99
CA ALA A 119 8.00 9.18 -2.64
C ALA A 119 9.01 9.20 -3.80
N GLU A 120 8.92 8.28 -4.76
CA GLU A 120 9.68 8.29 -6.01
C GLU A 120 9.40 9.51 -6.91
N LYS A 121 8.33 10.25 -6.64
CA LYS A 121 8.01 11.49 -7.36
C LYS A 121 8.69 12.73 -6.78
N MET A 122 9.37 12.60 -5.64
CA MET A 122 10.15 13.70 -5.07
C MET A 122 11.30 14.07 -6.00
N THR A 123 11.46 15.36 -6.25
CA THR A 123 12.65 15.88 -6.91
C THR A 123 13.88 15.67 -6.02
N GLU A 124 15.07 15.63 -6.60
CA GLU A 124 16.31 15.49 -5.84
C GLU A 124 16.47 16.61 -4.80
N ALA A 125 16.08 17.85 -5.15
CA ALA A 125 16.08 18.97 -4.22
C ALA A 125 15.11 18.76 -3.04
N ALA A 126 13.94 18.16 -3.27
CA ALA A 126 12.98 17.83 -2.23
C ALA A 126 13.51 16.73 -1.29
N GLN A 127 14.13 15.70 -1.87
CA GLN A 127 14.79 14.64 -1.12
C GLN A 127 15.92 15.18 -0.23
N ASN A 128 16.76 16.05 -0.76
CA ASN A 128 17.84 16.69 0.01
C ASN A 128 17.29 17.59 1.13
N ALA A 129 16.20 18.31 0.92
CA ALA A 129 15.55 19.12 1.94
C ALA A 129 15.02 18.26 3.11
N LEU A 130 14.55 17.05 2.82
CA LEU A 130 14.03 16.11 3.81
C LEU A 130 15.12 15.48 4.68
N LEU A 131 16.36 15.38 4.19
CA LEU A 131 17.46 14.69 4.89
C LEU A 131 17.67 15.23 6.28
N LYS A 132 17.72 16.57 6.48
CA LYS A 132 17.91 17.17 7.79
C LYS A 132 16.84 16.73 8.80
N THR A 133 15.60 16.70 8.36
CA THR A 133 14.46 16.29 9.20
C THR A 133 14.51 14.80 9.57
N ILE A 134 15.04 13.95 8.69
CA ILE A 134 15.20 12.52 8.99
C ILE A 134 16.44 12.26 9.85
N GLU A 135 17.50 13.06 9.75
CA GLU A 135 18.73 12.92 10.52
C GLU A 135 18.56 13.35 11.98
N GLU A 136 17.85 14.44 12.20
CA GLU A 136 17.62 15.04 13.53
C GLU A 136 16.11 15.21 13.80
N PRO A 137 15.34 14.12 13.83
CA PRO A 137 13.91 14.21 14.06
C PRO A 137 13.61 14.54 15.52
N PRO A 138 12.56 15.34 15.80
CA PRO A 138 12.05 15.45 17.15
C PRO A 138 11.51 14.11 17.64
N GLU A 139 11.54 13.85 18.94
CA GLU A 139 11.12 12.56 19.55
C GLU A 139 9.69 12.12 19.18
N TYR A 140 8.82 13.07 18.85
CA TYR A 140 7.44 12.83 18.44
C TYR A 140 7.25 12.73 16.93
N GLY A 141 8.27 12.99 16.13
CA GLY A 141 8.19 13.06 14.67
C GLY A 141 8.35 11.71 14.02
N ILE A 142 7.42 11.32 13.15
CA ILE A 142 7.49 10.07 12.37
C ILE A 142 7.22 10.37 10.90
N VAL A 143 8.10 9.90 10.02
CA VAL A 143 7.94 10.01 8.56
C VAL A 143 7.77 8.63 7.95
N ILE A 144 6.74 8.44 7.15
CA ILE A 144 6.49 7.20 6.41
C ILE A 144 6.50 7.51 4.92
N LEU A 145 7.61 7.16 4.27
CA LEU A 145 7.77 7.26 2.82
C LEU A 145 7.20 6.00 2.17
N MET A 146 6.38 6.14 1.15
CA MET A 146 5.84 5.02 0.39
C MET A 146 6.32 5.10 -1.05
N THR A 147 6.97 4.06 -1.57
CA THR A 147 7.51 4.06 -2.92
C THR A 147 7.22 2.75 -3.67
N SER A 148 7.05 2.85 -4.97
CA SER A 148 7.04 1.72 -5.89
C SER A 148 8.42 1.46 -6.51
N ASN A 149 9.31 2.45 -6.46
CA ASN A 149 10.65 2.38 -7.04
C ASN A 149 11.70 2.97 -6.08
N ILE A 150 12.36 2.10 -5.32
CA ILE A 150 13.39 2.51 -4.37
C ILE A 150 14.60 3.18 -5.04
N SER A 151 14.92 2.79 -6.28
CA SER A 151 16.07 3.34 -7.02
C SER A 151 15.91 4.82 -7.37
N ALA A 152 14.69 5.36 -7.31
CA ALA A 152 14.43 6.78 -7.50
C ALA A 152 14.73 7.63 -6.24
N LEU A 153 14.95 6.98 -5.09
CA LEU A 153 15.30 7.66 -3.85
C LEU A 153 16.82 7.67 -3.64
N LEU A 154 17.30 8.76 -3.10
CA LEU A 154 18.73 8.90 -2.78
C LEU A 154 19.19 7.83 -1.78
N PRO A 155 20.38 7.26 -1.95
CA PRO A 155 20.95 6.30 -0.99
C PRO A 155 21.05 6.85 0.44
N THR A 156 21.21 8.18 0.55
CA THR A 156 21.26 8.89 1.83
C THR A 156 19.93 8.84 2.59
N ILE A 157 18.78 8.86 1.90
CA ILE A 157 17.46 8.64 2.50
C ILE A 157 17.29 7.18 2.89
N GLN A 158 17.61 6.28 1.95
CA GLN A 158 17.45 4.83 2.16
C GLN A 158 18.23 4.35 3.40
N SER A 159 19.43 4.84 3.63
CA SER A 159 20.28 4.44 4.76
C SER A 159 19.77 4.92 6.13
N ARG A 160 18.87 5.90 6.17
CA ARG A 160 18.31 6.50 7.40
C ARG A 160 16.88 6.05 7.70
N CYS A 161 16.27 5.34 6.78
CA CYS A 161 14.91 4.82 6.95
C CYS A 161 14.91 3.32 7.26
N LEU A 162 13.99 2.90 8.11
CA LEU A 162 13.69 1.47 8.26
C LEU A 162 12.91 1.00 7.05
N THR A 163 13.57 0.24 6.18
CA THR A 163 12.93 -0.27 4.96
C THR A 163 12.03 -1.46 5.26
N VAL A 164 10.78 -1.36 4.80
CA VAL A 164 9.74 -2.38 4.92
C VAL A 164 9.34 -2.82 3.51
N GLU A 165 9.69 -4.04 3.13
CA GLU A 165 9.45 -4.58 1.80
C GLU A 165 8.11 -5.32 1.71
N PHE A 166 7.20 -4.83 0.88
CA PHE A 166 5.92 -5.47 0.57
C PHE A 166 6.08 -6.43 -0.61
N ARG A 167 6.03 -7.72 -0.32
CA ARG A 167 6.14 -8.77 -1.33
C ARG A 167 4.79 -9.14 -1.91
N PRO A 168 4.75 -9.61 -3.17
CA PRO A 168 3.53 -10.16 -3.75
C PRO A 168 2.95 -11.29 -2.88
N LEU A 169 1.63 -11.32 -2.75
CA LEU A 169 0.90 -12.35 -2.01
C LEU A 169 0.73 -13.61 -2.86
N SER A 170 0.44 -14.75 -2.22
CA SER A 170 0.12 -15.96 -2.97
C SER A 170 -1.21 -15.80 -3.73
N THR A 171 -1.31 -16.41 -4.90
CA THR A 171 -2.52 -16.36 -5.74
C THR A 171 -3.77 -16.83 -5.00
N ALA A 172 -3.64 -17.84 -4.13
CA ALA A 172 -4.75 -18.35 -3.33
C ALA A 172 -5.30 -17.31 -2.35
N VAL A 173 -4.41 -16.55 -1.68
CA VAL A 173 -4.81 -15.47 -0.76
C VAL A 173 -5.52 -14.35 -1.53
N VAL A 174 -4.99 -13.97 -2.70
CA VAL A 174 -5.61 -12.95 -3.56
C VAL A 174 -6.97 -13.40 -4.07
N GLU A 175 -7.11 -14.67 -4.48
CA GLU A 175 -8.39 -15.24 -4.94
C GLU A 175 -9.45 -15.20 -3.85
N SER A 176 -9.12 -15.66 -2.63
CA SER A 176 -10.04 -15.61 -1.49
C SER A 176 -10.49 -14.19 -1.19
N PHE A 177 -9.54 -13.25 -1.15
CA PHE A 177 -9.84 -11.85 -0.91
C PHE A 177 -10.77 -11.23 -1.96
N VAL A 178 -10.54 -11.51 -3.25
CA VAL A 178 -11.39 -11.02 -4.33
C VAL A 178 -12.80 -11.59 -4.24
N LYS A 179 -12.95 -12.88 -3.90
CA LYS A 179 -14.27 -13.51 -3.69
C LYS A 179 -15.07 -12.82 -2.58
N GLU A 180 -14.43 -12.57 -1.44
CA GLU A 180 -15.08 -11.95 -0.29
C GLU A 180 -15.47 -10.49 -0.52
N HIS A 181 -14.61 -9.71 -1.20
CA HIS A 181 -14.76 -8.26 -1.28
C HIS A 181 -15.39 -7.75 -2.58
N CYS A 182 -15.29 -8.51 -3.68
CA CYS A 182 -15.81 -8.07 -4.97
C CYS A 182 -17.13 -8.74 -5.35
N GLN A 183 -17.56 -9.78 -4.62
CA GLN A 183 -18.80 -10.52 -4.90
C GLN A 183 -18.90 -11.00 -6.36
N VAL A 184 -17.79 -11.44 -6.93
CA VAL A 184 -17.70 -11.92 -8.32
C VAL A 184 -17.71 -13.45 -8.37
N PRO A 185 -18.11 -14.05 -9.51
CA PRO A 185 -18.07 -15.51 -9.70
C PRO A 185 -16.66 -16.07 -9.50
N ASP A 186 -16.57 -17.33 -9.07
CA ASP A 186 -15.31 -18.03 -8.77
C ASP A 186 -14.29 -17.99 -9.91
N TYR A 187 -14.77 -18.21 -11.15
CA TYR A 187 -13.90 -18.18 -12.33
C TYR A 187 -13.26 -16.80 -12.55
N GLN A 188 -14.01 -15.73 -12.28
CA GLN A 188 -13.56 -14.34 -12.42
C GLN A 188 -12.55 -13.99 -11.32
N ALA A 189 -12.81 -14.38 -10.07
CA ALA A 189 -11.88 -14.19 -8.96
C ALA A 189 -10.56 -14.90 -9.22
N ARG A 190 -10.61 -16.16 -9.68
CA ARG A 190 -9.42 -16.95 -10.04
C ARG A 190 -8.62 -16.32 -11.18
N ALA A 191 -9.30 -15.86 -12.24
CA ALA A 191 -8.65 -15.19 -13.35
C ALA A 191 -7.99 -13.88 -12.89
N SER A 192 -8.72 -13.03 -12.17
CA SER A 192 -8.20 -11.76 -11.67
C SER A 192 -7.00 -11.95 -10.75
N ALA A 193 -7.02 -12.96 -9.88
CA ALA A 193 -5.91 -13.29 -8.99
C ALA A 193 -4.67 -13.77 -9.77
N ALA A 194 -4.86 -14.62 -10.78
CA ALA A 194 -3.76 -15.12 -11.61
C ALA A 194 -3.06 -14.00 -12.39
N PHE A 195 -3.83 -13.08 -13.00
CA PHE A 195 -3.27 -11.96 -13.76
C PHE A 195 -2.66 -10.88 -12.86
N ALA A 196 -3.12 -10.74 -11.64
CA ALA A 196 -2.62 -9.76 -10.69
C ALA A 196 -1.26 -10.11 -10.08
N GLN A 197 -0.78 -11.36 -10.23
CA GLN A 197 0.53 -11.81 -9.75
C GLN A 197 0.82 -11.44 -8.28
N GLY A 198 -0.16 -11.65 -7.40
CA GLY A 198 -0.02 -11.37 -5.97
C GLY A 198 -0.33 -9.93 -5.53
N ASN A 199 -0.78 -9.08 -6.44
CA ASN A 199 -1.12 -7.69 -6.15
C ASN A 199 -2.63 -7.52 -5.94
N LEU A 200 -3.05 -7.24 -4.71
CA LEU A 200 -4.47 -7.10 -4.34
C LEU A 200 -5.18 -5.97 -5.10
N GLY A 201 -4.54 -4.82 -5.22
CA GLY A 201 -5.14 -3.66 -5.90
C GLY A 201 -5.35 -3.91 -7.40
N LYS A 202 -4.39 -4.59 -8.05
CA LYS A 202 -4.56 -5.02 -9.45
C LYS A 202 -5.68 -6.05 -9.57
N ALA A 203 -5.74 -7.04 -8.66
CA ALA A 203 -6.78 -8.07 -8.67
C ALA A 203 -8.18 -7.47 -8.53
N MET A 204 -8.36 -6.53 -7.60
CA MET A 204 -9.64 -5.82 -7.42
C MET A 204 -10.03 -5.01 -8.66
N ARG A 205 -9.08 -4.32 -9.30
CA ARG A 205 -9.33 -3.59 -10.55
C ARG A 205 -9.77 -4.52 -11.67
N TYR A 206 -9.09 -5.66 -11.85
CA TYR A 206 -9.44 -6.67 -12.86
C TYR A 206 -10.80 -7.30 -12.57
N ALA A 207 -11.12 -7.59 -11.32
CA ALA A 207 -12.38 -8.15 -10.92
C ALA A 207 -13.60 -7.24 -11.19
N LYS A 208 -13.39 -5.92 -11.16
CA LYS A 208 -14.44 -4.91 -11.40
C LYS A 208 -14.50 -4.40 -12.84
N SER A 209 -13.51 -4.74 -13.68
CA SER A 209 -13.42 -4.24 -15.06
C SER A 209 -14.17 -5.17 -16.02
N GLU A 210 -15.23 -4.67 -16.64
CA GLU A 210 -15.96 -5.37 -17.70
C GLU A 210 -15.06 -5.63 -18.93
N ASP A 211 -14.28 -4.66 -19.34
CA ASP A 211 -13.30 -4.79 -20.43
C ASP A 211 -12.29 -5.91 -20.23
N PHE A 212 -11.86 -6.16 -18.98
CA PHE A 212 -10.91 -7.22 -18.67
C PHE A 212 -11.56 -8.59 -18.87
N ILE A 213 -12.82 -8.71 -18.48
CA ILE A 213 -13.59 -9.97 -18.61
C ILE A 213 -13.81 -10.29 -20.08
N GLU A 214 -14.26 -9.33 -20.89
CA GLU A 214 -14.48 -9.50 -22.34
C GLU A 214 -13.18 -9.84 -23.07
N ARG A 215 -12.08 -9.15 -22.79
CA ARG A 215 -10.78 -9.43 -23.41
C ARG A 215 -10.24 -10.81 -23.04
N LYS A 216 -10.41 -11.23 -21.78
CA LYS A 216 -10.03 -12.58 -21.35
C LYS A 216 -10.81 -13.64 -22.09
N ASP A 217 -12.13 -13.49 -22.23
CA ASP A 217 -12.97 -14.46 -22.94
C ASP A 217 -12.59 -14.54 -24.42
N HIS A 218 -12.24 -13.41 -25.03
CA HIS A 218 -11.70 -13.37 -26.40
C HIS A 218 -10.35 -14.11 -26.52
N ILE A 219 -9.44 -13.91 -25.57
CA ILE A 219 -8.14 -14.60 -25.55
C ILE A 219 -8.33 -16.10 -25.31
N CYS A 220 -9.17 -16.50 -24.37
CA CYS A 220 -9.48 -17.90 -24.13
C CYS A 220 -10.08 -18.59 -25.38
N LEU A 221 -10.97 -17.90 -26.09
CA LEU A 221 -11.54 -18.42 -27.34
C LEU A 221 -10.49 -18.62 -28.46
N LEU A 222 -9.51 -17.70 -28.53
CA LEU A 222 -8.41 -17.80 -29.52
C LEU A 222 -7.48 -18.99 -29.21
N TYR A 223 -7.19 -19.26 -27.95
CA TYR A 223 -6.29 -20.37 -27.54
C TYR A 223 -6.99 -21.71 -27.39
N THR A 224 -8.31 -21.75 -27.16
CA THR A 224 -9.10 -23.00 -27.08
C THR A 224 -9.74 -23.38 -28.40
N SER A 225 -9.72 -22.49 -29.40
CA SER A 225 -10.17 -22.83 -30.76
C SER A 225 -9.22 -23.86 -31.37
N PRO A 226 -9.68 -25.05 -31.76
CA PRO A 226 -8.81 -26.06 -32.35
C PRO A 226 -8.14 -25.50 -33.59
N SER A 227 -6.82 -25.66 -33.65
CA SER A 227 -5.99 -25.22 -34.78
C SER A 227 -6.61 -25.74 -36.12
N PRO A 228 -6.52 -24.98 -37.20
CA PRO A 228 -6.93 -25.45 -38.52
C PRO A 228 -6.33 -26.81 -38.91
N ARG A 229 -5.15 -27.15 -38.35
CA ARG A 229 -4.50 -28.47 -38.54
C ARG A 229 -5.21 -29.61 -37.80
N ASP A 230 -5.85 -29.36 -36.68
CA ASP A 230 -6.59 -30.41 -35.93
C ASP A 230 -7.95 -30.71 -36.59
N ARG A 231 -8.54 -29.74 -37.28
CA ARG A 231 -9.77 -29.96 -38.07
C ARG A 231 -9.55 -30.83 -39.32
N GLN A 232 -8.32 -30.89 -39.84
CA GLN A 232 -8.01 -31.75 -40.98
C GLN A 232 -7.82 -33.21 -40.59
N LYS A 233 -7.33 -33.50 -39.38
CA LYS A 233 -7.16 -34.88 -38.89
C LYS A 233 -8.48 -35.60 -38.59
N SER A 234 -9.54 -34.87 -38.24
CA SER A 234 -10.86 -35.47 -37.98
C SER A 234 -11.69 -35.77 -39.22
N ARG A 235 -11.19 -35.45 -40.41
CA ARG A 235 -11.87 -35.68 -41.70
C ARG A 235 -11.26 -36.79 -42.57
N MET A 236 -10.33 -37.61 -42.06
CA MET A 236 -9.88 -38.77 -42.80
C MET A 236 -10.90 -39.90 -42.60
N PRO A 237 -11.59 -40.36 -43.68
CA PRO A 237 -12.44 -41.54 -43.60
C PRO A 237 -11.54 -42.76 -43.38
N SER A 238 -11.91 -43.61 -42.43
CA SER A 238 -11.31 -44.92 -42.26
C SER A 238 -11.63 -45.71 -43.51
N SER A 239 -10.66 -45.87 -44.40
CA SER A 239 -10.76 -46.83 -45.51
C SER A 239 -10.58 -48.22 -44.94
N ALA A 240 -11.56 -49.06 -45.27
CA ALA A 240 -11.65 -50.50 -45.03
C ALA A 240 -10.47 -51.28 -45.61
#